data_f304267cca72ad5371d3f5a9ede342bf
#
_entry.id   f304267cca72ad5371d3f5a9ede342bf
#
_cell.length_a   1.000
_cell.length_b   1.000
_cell.length_c   1.000
_cell.angle_alpha   90.00
_cell.angle_beta   90.00
_cell.angle_gamma   90.00
#
_symmetry.space_group_name_H-M   'P 1'
#
loop_
_entity.id
_entity.type
_entity.pdbx_description
1 polymer ?
#
loop_
_entity_poly.entity_id
_entity_poly.type
_entity_poly.pdbx_seq_one_letter_code
_entity_poly.pdbx_strand_id
1 'polypeptide(L)'
;EIAKNYMDNPRIRKRMFRNEVSKRILDAMNLKEFNKADLARALETSPSNISQILNGDRNLTLDKLCEISMVLDMVPSFEFKDKNEVYTCSFAVSDVVSGVIDSYADIPHFEGCLFRC
;
A
#
# COMPACT_ATOMS: atom_id res chain seq x y z
N GLU A 1 9.70 -12.56 -17.63
CA GLU A 1 9.10 -12.17 -18.90
C GLU A 1 7.58 -12.08 -18.84
N ILE A 2 6.96 -13.09 -18.27
CA ILE A 2 5.51 -13.08 -18.06
C ILE A 2 5.13 -11.94 -17.10
N ALA A 3 5.90 -11.77 -16.04
CA ALA A 3 5.68 -10.69 -15.09
C ALA A 3 5.80 -9.32 -15.75
N LYS A 4 6.74 -9.20 -16.67
CA LYS A 4 6.96 -7.97 -17.40
C LYS A 4 5.76 -7.64 -18.28
N ASN A 5 5.18 -8.66 -18.92
CA ASN A 5 4.00 -8.48 -19.75
C ASN A 5 2.80 -8.03 -18.92
N TYR A 6 2.63 -8.57 -17.73
CA TYR A 6 1.57 -8.16 -16.83
C TYR A 6 1.74 -6.71 -16.43
N MET A 7 2.94 -6.31 -16.09
CA MET A 7 3.21 -4.94 -15.67
C MET A 7 3.00 -3.93 -16.79
N ASP A 8 3.09 -4.38 -18.03
CA ASP A 8 2.87 -3.49 -19.17
C ASP A 8 1.42 -3.43 -19.60
N ASN A 9 0.57 -4.29 -19.05
CA ASN A 9 -0.85 -4.28 -19.36
C ASN A 9 -1.57 -3.26 -18.46
N PRO A 10 -2.15 -2.19 -19.04
CA PRO A 10 -2.75 -1.13 -18.22
C PRO A 10 -3.86 -1.63 -17.29
N ARG A 11 -4.67 -2.55 -17.76
CA ARG A 11 -5.77 -3.07 -16.95
C ARG A 11 -5.26 -3.79 -15.72
N ILE A 12 -4.29 -4.66 -15.92
CA ILE A 12 -3.72 -5.44 -14.83
C ILE A 12 -2.96 -4.53 -13.87
N ARG A 13 -2.19 -3.61 -14.41
CA ARG A 13 -1.40 -2.70 -13.60
C ARG A 13 -2.27 -1.81 -12.72
N LYS A 14 -3.38 -1.32 -13.27
CA LYS A 14 -4.33 -0.51 -12.51
C LYS A 14 -4.94 -1.33 -11.37
N ARG A 15 -5.30 -2.57 -11.67
CA ARG A 15 -5.88 -3.45 -10.65
C ARG A 15 -4.87 -3.73 -9.54
N MET A 16 -3.63 -3.98 -9.92
CA MET A 16 -2.57 -4.22 -8.94
C MET A 16 -2.36 -3.02 -8.05
N PHE A 17 -2.40 -1.82 -8.63
CA PHE A 17 -2.23 -0.61 -7.84
C PHE A 17 -3.40 -0.43 -6.86
N ARG A 18 -4.63 -0.64 -7.31
CA ARG A 18 -5.78 -0.56 -6.42
C ARG A 18 -5.68 -1.57 -5.28
N ASN A 19 -5.22 -2.77 -5.58
CA ASN A 19 -5.04 -3.80 -4.56
C ASN A 19 -3.95 -3.39 -3.57
N GLU A 20 -2.90 -2.77 -4.03
CA GLU A 20 -1.82 -2.31 -3.16
C GLU A 20 -2.34 -1.23 -2.20
N VAL A 21 -3.11 -0.29 -2.72
CA VAL A 21 -3.70 0.75 -1.88
C VAL A 21 -4.62 0.13 -0.84
N SER A 22 -5.47 -0.79 -1.26
CA SER A 22 -6.40 -1.47 -0.35
C SER A 22 -5.65 -2.22 0.75
N LYS A 23 -4.58 -2.89 0.38
CA LYS A 23 -3.76 -3.62 1.34
C LYS A 23 -3.16 -2.68 2.38
N ARG A 24 -2.65 -1.54 1.93
CA ARG A 24 -2.06 -0.58 2.85
C ARG A 24 -3.08 0.03 3.79
N ILE A 25 -4.29 0.26 3.30
CA ILE A 25 -5.38 0.72 4.16
C ILE A 25 -5.70 -0.35 5.21
N LEU A 26 -5.76 -1.60 4.78
CA LEU A 26 -6.05 -2.71 5.69
C LEU A 26 -4.97 -2.85 6.76
N ASP A 27 -3.71 -2.74 6.35
CA ASP A 27 -2.61 -2.80 7.30
C ASP A 27 -2.67 -1.67 8.32
N ALA A 28 -3.02 -0.46 7.86
CA ALA A 28 -3.16 0.69 8.74
C ALA A 28 -4.33 0.49 9.71
N MET A 29 -5.42 -0.06 9.24
CA MET A 29 -6.56 -0.37 10.10
C MET A 29 -6.18 -1.35 11.19
N ASN A 30 -5.46 -2.39 10.81
CA ASN A 30 -5.00 -3.39 11.78
C ASN A 30 -4.06 -2.78 12.82
N LEU A 31 -3.18 -1.91 12.35
CA LEU A 31 -2.24 -1.24 13.26
C LEU A 31 -2.96 -0.35 14.26
N LYS A 32 -4.03 0.31 13.84
CA LYS A 32 -4.82 1.21 14.69
C LYS A 32 -6.00 0.51 15.35
N GLU A 33 -6.15 -0.79 15.12
CA GLU A 33 -7.21 -1.59 15.69
C GLU A 33 -8.60 -1.09 15.31
N PHE A 34 -8.74 -0.65 14.07
CA PHE A 34 -10.03 -0.28 13.49
C PHE A 34 -10.61 -1.45 12.72
N ASN A 35 -11.89 -1.69 12.86
CA ASN A 35 -12.58 -2.66 12.01
C ASN A 35 -13.38 -1.92 10.93
N LYS A 36 -13.98 -2.69 10.03
CA LYS A 36 -14.72 -2.10 8.91
C LYS A 36 -15.89 -1.25 9.38
N ALA A 37 -16.56 -1.69 10.43
CA ALA A 37 -17.70 -0.95 10.98
C ALA A 37 -17.25 0.38 11.57
N ASP A 38 -16.12 0.38 12.27
CA ASP A 38 -15.58 1.60 12.85
C ASP A 38 -15.24 2.60 11.77
N LEU A 39 -14.58 2.14 10.71
CA LEU A 39 -14.19 3.00 9.61
C LEU A 39 -15.43 3.54 8.88
N ALA A 40 -16.41 2.67 8.65
CA ALA A 40 -17.64 3.09 7.99
C ALA A 40 -18.38 4.17 8.80
N ARG A 41 -18.41 3.99 10.11
CA ARG A 41 -19.06 4.96 10.98
C ARG A 41 -18.34 6.30 10.95
N ALA A 42 -17.01 6.28 11.02
CA ALA A 42 -16.22 7.49 11.01
C ALA A 42 -16.32 8.23 9.68
N LEU A 43 -16.46 7.52 8.59
CA LEU A 43 -16.58 8.12 7.26
C LEU A 43 -18.03 8.37 6.85
N GLU A 44 -18.97 8.06 7.74
CA GLU A 44 -20.40 8.23 7.48
C GLU A 44 -20.83 7.51 6.20
N THR A 45 -20.40 6.28 6.07
CA THR A 45 -20.73 5.46 4.92
C THR A 45 -21.13 4.04 5.37
N SER A 46 -21.51 3.18 4.45
CA SER A 46 -21.93 1.84 4.79
C SER A 46 -20.75 0.89 4.91
N PRO A 47 -20.83 -0.14 5.77
CA PRO A 47 -19.78 -1.16 5.81
C PRO A 47 -19.59 -1.87 4.47
N SER A 48 -20.67 -1.98 3.69
CA SER A 48 -20.58 -2.57 2.35
C SER A 48 -19.67 -1.77 1.45
N ASN A 49 -19.76 -0.44 1.52
CA ASN A 49 -18.89 0.44 0.75
C ASN A 49 -17.43 0.27 1.16
N ILE A 50 -17.18 0.16 2.46
CA ILE A 50 -15.83 -0.08 2.97
C ILE A 50 -15.29 -1.41 2.46
N SER A 51 -16.12 -2.45 2.46
CA SER A 51 -15.71 -3.75 1.94
C SER A 51 -15.32 -3.67 0.47
N GLN A 52 -16.06 -2.91 -0.33
CA GLN A 52 -15.73 -2.74 -1.74
C GLN A 52 -14.42 -2.00 -1.93
N ILE A 53 -14.16 -1.01 -1.09
CA ILE A 53 -12.88 -0.30 -1.10
C ILE A 53 -11.74 -1.25 -0.78
N LEU A 54 -11.90 -2.06 0.27
CA LEU A 54 -10.84 -2.94 0.73
C LEU A 54 -10.60 -4.12 -0.20
N ASN A 55 -11.58 -4.43 -1.05
CA ASN A 55 -11.40 -5.47 -2.07
C ASN A 55 -10.71 -4.97 -3.32
N GLY A 56 -10.48 -3.66 -3.41
CA GLY A 56 -9.89 -3.09 -4.61
C GLY A 56 -10.86 -2.96 -5.75
N ASP A 57 -12.15 -3.10 -5.48
CA ASP A 57 -13.17 -3.00 -6.52
C ASP A 57 -13.54 -1.56 -6.84
N ARG A 58 -13.26 -0.66 -5.92
CA ARG A 58 -13.58 0.76 -6.09
C ARG A 58 -12.35 1.56 -6.45
N ASN A 59 -12.56 2.53 -7.31
CA ASN A 59 -11.53 3.50 -7.65
C ASN A 59 -11.62 4.64 -6.64
N LEU A 60 -10.65 4.72 -5.75
CA LEU A 60 -10.64 5.75 -4.72
C LEU A 60 -10.13 7.06 -5.27
N THR A 61 -10.80 8.14 -4.90
CA THR A 61 -10.27 9.48 -5.18
C THR A 61 -9.17 9.78 -4.15
N LEU A 62 -8.32 10.74 -4.48
CA LEU A 62 -7.28 11.16 -3.54
C LEU A 62 -7.90 11.76 -2.28
N ASP A 63 -9.01 12.47 -2.46
CA ASP A 63 -9.71 13.06 -1.32
C ASP A 63 -10.21 11.99 -0.36
N LYS A 64 -10.81 10.94 -0.90
CA LYS A 64 -11.30 9.85 -0.07
C LYS A 64 -10.17 9.14 0.65
N LEU A 65 -9.06 8.94 -0.05
CA LEU A 65 -7.89 8.31 0.56
C LEU A 65 -7.37 9.17 1.72
N CYS A 66 -7.36 10.48 1.53
CA CYS A 66 -6.95 11.40 2.58
C CYS A 66 -7.90 11.33 3.78
N GLU A 67 -9.20 11.28 3.53
CA GLU A 67 -10.20 11.16 4.60
C GLU A 67 -9.99 9.89 5.42
N ILE A 68 -9.74 8.78 4.74
CA ILE A 68 -9.47 7.51 5.40
C ILE A 68 -8.23 7.64 6.30
N SER A 69 -7.17 8.23 5.77
CA SER A 69 -5.95 8.37 6.54
C SER A 69 -6.14 9.26 7.76
N MET A 70 -6.94 10.30 7.63
CA MET A 70 -7.23 11.20 8.76
C MET A 70 -7.95 10.46 9.88
N VAL A 71 -8.91 9.60 9.51
CA VAL A 71 -9.63 8.79 10.49
C VAL A 71 -8.67 7.85 11.22
N LEU A 72 -7.68 7.33 10.51
CA LEU A 72 -6.69 6.42 11.08
C LEU A 72 -5.54 7.17 11.76
N ASP A 73 -5.60 8.50 11.78
CA ASP A 73 -4.55 9.33 12.37
C ASP A 73 -3.20 9.06 11.73
N MET A 74 -3.20 9.01 10.40
CA MET A 74 -2.00 8.77 9.61
C MET A 74 -1.95 9.75 8.46
N VAL A 75 -0.78 9.90 7.87
CA VAL A 75 -0.58 10.77 6.72
C VAL A 75 -0.15 9.92 5.54
N PRO A 76 -0.92 9.93 4.46
CA PRO A 76 -0.52 9.16 3.27
C PRO A 76 0.64 9.86 2.58
N SER A 77 1.53 9.08 2.04
CA SER A 77 2.63 9.60 1.25
C SER A 77 2.59 8.94 -0.12
N PHE A 78 3.17 9.62 -1.09
CA PHE A 78 3.11 9.15 -2.45
C PHE A 78 4.41 9.46 -3.16
N GLU A 79 4.88 8.51 -3.96
CA GLU A 79 6.05 8.72 -4.78
C GLU A 79 5.99 7.86 -6.03
N PHE A 80 6.66 8.32 -7.06
CA PHE A 80 6.83 7.52 -8.26
C PHE A 80 8.18 6.84 -8.19
N LYS A 81 8.15 5.54 -8.45
CA LYS A 81 9.38 4.75 -8.52
C LYS A 81 9.62 4.32 -9.95
N ASP A 82 10.88 4.20 -10.32
CA ASP A 82 11.21 3.64 -11.61
C ASP A 82 10.76 2.19 -11.64
N LYS A 83 10.22 1.76 -12.77
CA LYS A 83 9.73 0.40 -12.94
C LYS A 83 10.82 -0.63 -12.66
N ASN A 84 12.03 -0.34 -13.12
CA ASN A 84 13.16 -1.25 -12.92
C ASN A 84 13.59 -1.29 -11.46
N GLU A 85 13.50 -0.17 -10.77
CA GLU A 85 13.82 -0.12 -9.34
C GLU A 85 12.89 -1.00 -8.53
N VAL A 86 11.61 -1.01 -8.88
CA VAL A 86 10.62 -1.81 -8.17
C VAL A 86 10.98 -3.29 -8.26
N TYR A 87 11.33 -3.76 -9.46
CA TYR A 87 11.73 -5.15 -9.63
C TYR A 87 13.00 -5.46 -8.85
N THR A 88 13.98 -4.59 -8.95
CA THR A 88 15.25 -4.78 -8.27
C THR A 88 15.07 -4.78 -6.76
N CYS A 89 14.30 -3.84 -6.26
CA CYS A 89 14.06 -3.73 -4.82
C CYS A 89 13.33 -4.96 -4.27
N SER A 90 12.32 -5.42 -4.98
CA SER A 90 11.58 -6.61 -4.55
C SER A 90 12.52 -7.80 -4.40
N PHE A 91 13.43 -7.94 -5.34
CA PHE A 91 14.37 -9.02 -5.33
C PHE A 91 15.37 -8.87 -4.19
N ALA A 92 15.90 -7.66 -4.03
CA ALA A 92 16.87 -7.36 -2.99
C ALA A 92 16.28 -7.56 -1.59
N VAL A 93 15.03 -7.18 -1.40
CA VAL A 93 14.38 -7.35 -0.09
C VAL A 93 14.28 -8.82 0.28
N SER A 94 14.02 -9.68 -0.69
CA SER A 94 13.97 -11.12 -0.44
C SER A 94 15.29 -11.62 0.13
N ASP A 95 16.39 -11.16 -0.44
CA ASP A 95 17.71 -11.58 0.00
C ASP A 95 18.08 -10.97 1.34
N VAL A 96 17.71 -9.72 1.54
CA VAL A 96 18.10 -8.98 2.72
C VAL A 96 17.39 -9.44 3.97
N VAL A 97 16.13 -9.80 3.84
CA VAL A 97 15.32 -10.21 5.00
C VAL A 97 15.99 -11.35 5.76
N SER A 98 16.71 -12.21 5.06
CA SER A 98 17.31 -13.36 5.70
C SER A 98 18.58 -13.07 6.49
N GLY A 99 19.23 -11.92 6.27
CA GLY A 99 20.52 -11.77 6.92
C GLY A 99 20.97 -10.40 7.37
N VAL A 100 20.44 -9.32 6.83
CA VAL A 100 21.07 -8.02 7.03
C VAL A 100 20.10 -6.96 7.58
N ILE A 101 18.95 -7.38 8.00
CA ILE A 101 17.92 -6.44 8.42
C ILE A 101 18.36 -5.59 9.62
N ASP A 102 19.14 -6.18 10.52
CA ASP A 102 19.62 -5.47 11.69
C ASP A 102 20.59 -4.35 11.30
N SER A 103 21.41 -4.60 10.31
CA SER A 103 22.34 -3.60 9.82
C SER A 103 21.64 -2.41 9.22
N TYR A 104 20.55 -2.68 8.51
CA TYR A 104 19.80 -1.61 7.88
C TYR A 104 19.07 -0.74 8.86
N ALA A 105 18.70 -1.29 9.99
CA ALA A 105 18.00 -0.53 11.02
C ALA A 105 18.87 0.62 11.54
N ASP A 106 20.17 0.49 11.47
CA ASP A 106 21.09 1.50 11.95
C ASP A 106 21.39 2.58 10.92
N ILE A 107 20.87 2.44 9.71
CA ILE A 107 21.17 3.38 8.61
C ILE A 107 19.87 4.04 8.15
N PRO A 108 19.61 5.29 8.58
CA PRO A 108 18.32 5.93 8.30
C PRO A 108 17.96 6.03 6.83
N HIS A 109 18.92 6.28 5.96
CA HIS A 109 18.60 6.41 4.54
C HIS A 109 18.20 5.08 3.91
N PHE A 110 18.58 3.96 4.51
CA PHE A 110 18.13 2.66 4.05
C PHE A 110 16.68 2.40 4.41
N GLU A 111 16.23 2.97 5.52
CA GLU A 111 14.83 2.86 5.88
C GLU A 111 13.94 3.44 4.79
N GLY A 112 14.34 4.59 4.28
CA GLY A 112 13.61 5.19 3.16
C GLY A 112 13.60 4.29 1.95
N CYS A 113 14.71 3.64 1.66
CA CYS A 113 14.80 2.72 0.54
C CYS A 113 13.88 1.52 0.72
N LEU A 114 13.86 0.95 1.91
CA LEU A 114 12.99 -0.20 2.19
C LEU A 114 11.52 0.15 2.02
N PHE A 115 11.12 1.31 2.49
CA PHE A 115 9.74 1.74 2.35
C PHE A 115 9.35 1.95 0.91
N ARG A 116 10.29 2.33 0.08
CA ARG A 116 10.04 2.54 -1.34
C ARG A 116 9.87 1.22 -2.08
N CYS A 117 10.50 0.21 -1.60
CA CYS A 117 10.40 -1.09 -2.21
C CYS A 117 9.18 -1.83 -1.71
#